data_dddab9e093637ae765721b069097664e
#
_entry.id   dddab9e093637ae765721b069097664e
#
_cell.length_a   1.000
_cell.length_b   1.000
_cell.length_c   1.000
_cell.angle_alpha   90.00
_cell.angle_beta   90.00
_cell.angle_gamma   90.00
#
_symmetry.space_group_name_H-M   'P 1'
#
loop_
_entity.id
_entity.type
_entity.pdbx_description
1 polymer ?
#
loop_
_entity_poly.entity_id
_entity_poly.type
_entity_poly.pdbx_seq_one_letter_code
_entity_poly.pdbx_strand_id
1 'polypeptide(L)'
;GGGTVRVGFSVQTVLLDGRSVPWKTEGLSNGVRVRIGDPNSYAPRGEHTYTIVYTTTEQIGFFDEHDELYWNVTGTGWEFPIDRASALVTLPENVPVEKVAWYTGPQGSRAQNAIGKTAGHTAWFQTTSPLGVREGLTIVVGFPKGFIQPSENYLKRQARAAFAQRFGKFIPPLVALIVFIYYMLVWNRYGKDLRPGHIIPLFYPPEGVTPAMASYVYHQKLRDDTFTATLIDLAVRGFLRIEEHDVPKGLFSRAKNRFTLHPIDKDRNSLPVVENAFLISLFPGGASLDVDKANHKELSSAKGAIRDHIADRGKDYFLRNWKWVVLGILITFVLVGFSGLFLGAYGGEIGLSFFATVWLSGWTLGLGAILFTAFTSLKEGIKRKKASFFIRGLFLSAFSVPFLGAEAFFLTMMTDELSPYFTISLVIAFLLNALFFKLMKNYTPEGRKLMDQLEGFRMYMSTAEKERIKAFARVDMPEDTPRHFESLLPYAIALGVEKEWASRFDQILKAAQYNPDWYAGTYPIYHMGAASFMTGLSGGLGTAVASSSMAPGSKSGFGGGFGGGGFSGGGGGGGGGGGW
;
A
#
# COMPACT_ATOMS: atom_id res chain seq x y z
N GLY A 1 -16.13 -23.65 15.75
CA GLY A 1 -16.10 -22.24 16.12
C GLY A 1 -15.49 -22.06 17.49
N GLY A 2 -14.15 -21.79 17.56
CA GLY A 2 -13.40 -21.73 18.81
C GLY A 2 -13.33 -20.34 19.43
N GLY A 3 -14.44 -19.78 19.85
CA GLY A 3 -14.42 -18.56 20.65
C GLY A 3 -13.97 -18.82 22.08
N THR A 4 -13.12 -17.95 22.63
CA THR A 4 -12.68 -18.04 24.04
C THR A 4 -13.88 -17.88 24.97
N VAL A 5 -14.23 -18.93 25.68
CA VAL A 5 -15.32 -18.92 26.67
C VAL A 5 -14.70 -18.57 28.03
N ARG A 6 -15.21 -17.54 28.68
CA ARG A 6 -14.80 -17.24 30.06
C ARG A 6 -15.56 -18.17 31.00
N VAL A 7 -14.82 -19.11 31.57
CA VAL A 7 -15.32 -20.09 32.54
C VAL A 7 -15.26 -19.49 33.93
N GLY A 8 -16.34 -19.59 34.68
CA GLY A 8 -16.32 -19.27 36.14
C GLY A 8 -15.62 -20.39 36.91
N PHE A 9 -14.79 -20.03 37.89
CA PHE A 9 -14.13 -20.98 38.80
C PHE A 9 -14.11 -20.40 40.20
N SER A 10 -14.62 -21.15 41.18
CA SER A 10 -14.68 -20.73 42.55
C SER A 10 -14.38 -21.90 43.49
N VAL A 11 -13.31 -21.78 44.25
CA VAL A 11 -12.95 -22.77 45.28
C VAL A 11 -13.83 -22.56 46.52
N GLN A 12 -14.41 -23.63 47.02
CA GLN A 12 -15.27 -23.63 48.18
C GLN A 12 -14.54 -24.09 49.44
N THR A 13 -13.77 -25.19 49.33
CA THR A 13 -13.08 -25.79 50.46
C THR A 13 -11.80 -26.47 50.00
N VAL A 14 -10.76 -26.39 50.82
CA VAL A 14 -9.52 -27.15 50.64
C VAL A 14 -9.20 -27.87 51.96
N LEU A 15 -9.01 -29.20 51.88
CA LEU A 15 -8.67 -30.03 53.05
C LEU A 15 -7.34 -30.76 52.78
N LEU A 16 -6.58 -30.94 53.86
CA LEU A 16 -5.43 -31.85 53.94
C LEU A 16 -5.74 -32.88 55.01
N ASP A 17 -5.77 -34.17 54.61
CA ASP A 17 -6.12 -35.32 55.47
C ASP A 17 -7.46 -35.08 56.24
N GLY A 18 -8.44 -34.51 55.54
CA GLY A 18 -9.76 -34.22 56.06
C GLY A 18 -9.85 -32.97 56.94
N ARG A 19 -8.74 -32.22 57.17
CA ARG A 19 -8.72 -30.97 57.95
C ARG A 19 -8.59 -29.76 57.05
N SER A 20 -9.33 -28.69 57.35
CA SER A 20 -9.24 -27.42 56.59
C SER A 20 -7.85 -26.82 56.66
N VAL A 21 -7.30 -26.40 55.52
CA VAL A 21 -6.00 -25.73 55.43
C VAL A 21 -6.15 -24.39 54.72
N PRO A 22 -5.27 -23.41 55.02
CA PRO A 22 -5.26 -22.13 54.29
C PRO A 22 -5.00 -22.35 52.82
N TRP A 23 -5.66 -21.54 51.98
CA TRP A 23 -5.45 -21.54 50.54
C TRP A 23 -5.67 -20.14 49.96
N LYS A 24 -5.09 -19.88 48.77
CA LYS A 24 -5.22 -18.63 48.04
C LYS A 24 -5.33 -18.92 46.55
N THR A 25 -6.15 -18.13 45.87
CA THR A 25 -6.27 -18.20 44.39
C THR A 25 -5.50 -17.07 43.74
N GLU A 26 -4.85 -17.37 42.59
CA GLU A 26 -4.18 -16.41 41.73
C GLU A 26 -4.73 -16.60 40.31
N GLY A 27 -5.19 -15.49 39.68
CA GLY A 27 -5.63 -15.53 38.28
C GLY A 27 -4.43 -15.67 37.33
N LEU A 28 -4.52 -16.59 36.39
CA LEU A 28 -3.59 -16.73 35.28
C LEU A 28 -4.27 -16.29 33.97
N SER A 29 -3.49 -16.13 32.90
CA SER A 29 -4.03 -15.74 31.58
C SER A 29 -5.07 -16.73 31.04
N ASN A 30 -4.95 -18.00 31.38
CA ASN A 30 -5.81 -19.10 30.90
C ASN A 30 -6.37 -19.98 32.03
N GLY A 31 -6.40 -19.51 33.26
CA GLY A 31 -6.90 -20.32 34.38
C GLY A 31 -6.74 -19.67 35.74
N VAL A 32 -6.89 -20.48 36.80
CA VAL A 32 -6.73 -20.09 38.19
C VAL A 32 -5.77 -21.06 38.86
N ARG A 33 -4.78 -20.53 39.55
CA ARG A 33 -3.87 -21.29 40.42
C ARG A 33 -4.41 -21.26 41.84
N VAL A 34 -4.54 -22.44 42.43
CA VAL A 34 -4.89 -22.60 43.84
C VAL A 34 -3.60 -22.93 44.60
N ARG A 35 -3.16 -22.06 45.49
CA ARG A 35 -2.03 -22.32 46.40
C ARG A 35 -2.57 -22.82 47.70
N ILE A 36 -2.07 -23.95 48.19
CA ILE A 36 -2.54 -24.65 49.38
C ILE A 36 -1.43 -24.66 50.39
N GLY A 37 -1.75 -24.29 51.64
CA GLY A 37 -0.82 -24.23 52.77
C GLY A 37 -0.39 -22.80 53.11
N ASP A 38 0.54 -22.69 54.08
CA ASP A 38 1.16 -21.46 54.51
C ASP A 38 2.53 -21.30 53.82
N PRO A 39 2.85 -20.15 53.21
CA PRO A 39 4.13 -19.93 52.55
C PRO A 39 5.35 -19.99 53.49
N ASN A 40 5.14 -19.89 54.78
CA ASN A 40 6.21 -19.96 55.80
C ASN A 40 6.37 -21.35 56.45
N SER A 41 5.61 -22.35 55.96
CA SER A 41 5.63 -23.70 56.51
C SER A 41 5.84 -24.73 55.40
N TYR A 42 6.74 -25.69 55.60
CA TYR A 42 6.91 -26.79 54.69
C TYR A 42 5.71 -27.76 54.76
N ALA A 43 5.39 -28.34 53.60
CA ALA A 43 4.41 -29.42 53.55
C ALA A 43 4.86 -30.58 54.44
N PRO A 44 3.94 -31.26 55.14
CA PRO A 44 4.28 -32.46 55.91
C PRO A 44 4.93 -33.52 55.04
N ARG A 45 5.84 -34.31 55.58
CA ARG A 45 6.45 -35.44 54.87
C ARG A 45 5.54 -36.67 54.99
N GLY A 46 5.40 -37.41 53.88
CA GLY A 46 4.63 -38.65 53.86
C GLY A 46 3.53 -38.64 52.81
N GLU A 47 2.64 -39.62 52.89
CA GLU A 47 1.46 -39.66 52.03
C GLU A 47 0.37 -38.78 52.62
N HIS A 48 -0.18 -37.92 51.81
CA HIS A 48 -1.21 -36.95 52.20
C HIS A 48 -2.33 -36.89 51.18
N THR A 49 -3.55 -36.66 51.65
CA THR A 49 -4.74 -36.48 50.81
C THR A 49 -5.16 -35.04 50.77
N TYR A 50 -5.02 -34.38 49.63
CA TYR A 50 -5.58 -33.03 49.38
C TYR A 50 -6.96 -33.18 48.75
N THR A 51 -7.96 -32.54 49.35
CA THR A 51 -9.32 -32.47 48.80
C THR A 51 -9.62 -31.01 48.42
N ILE A 52 -9.95 -30.76 47.17
CA ILE A 52 -10.33 -29.45 46.67
C ILE A 52 -11.77 -29.51 46.18
N VAL A 53 -12.64 -28.72 46.81
CA VAL A 53 -14.04 -28.57 46.38
C VAL A 53 -14.19 -27.24 45.68
N TYR A 54 -14.67 -27.30 44.44
CA TYR A 54 -14.84 -26.08 43.65
C TYR A 54 -16.07 -26.18 42.73
N THR A 55 -16.54 -25.02 42.28
CA THR A 55 -17.61 -24.90 41.29
C THR A 55 -17.04 -24.29 40.01
N THR A 56 -17.48 -24.79 38.88
CA THR A 56 -17.15 -24.20 37.59
C THR A 56 -18.40 -24.08 36.71
N THR A 57 -18.39 -23.15 35.77
CA THR A 57 -19.51 -22.88 34.89
C THR A 57 -19.11 -23.08 33.43
N GLU A 58 -20.10 -23.18 32.53
CA GLU A 58 -19.87 -23.23 31.07
C GLU A 58 -19.05 -24.44 30.60
N GLN A 59 -19.19 -25.61 31.27
CA GLN A 59 -18.43 -26.83 30.94
C GLN A 59 -19.21 -27.82 30.07
N ILE A 60 -20.51 -27.62 29.90
CA ILE A 60 -21.36 -28.50 29.09
C ILE A 60 -21.35 -28.04 27.64
N GLY A 61 -21.05 -28.94 26.72
CA GLY A 61 -21.21 -28.77 25.27
C GLY A 61 -22.65 -29.08 24.85
N PHE A 62 -23.30 -28.18 24.15
CA PHE A 62 -24.65 -28.37 23.61
C PHE A 62 -24.57 -28.59 22.10
N PHE A 63 -24.79 -29.85 21.66
CA PHE A 63 -24.75 -30.27 20.25
C PHE A 63 -26.15 -30.44 19.68
N ASP A 64 -26.28 -30.72 18.40
CA ASP A 64 -27.59 -30.87 17.76
C ASP A 64 -28.37 -32.10 18.24
N GLU A 65 -27.68 -33.23 18.48
CA GLU A 65 -28.30 -34.50 18.85
C GLU A 65 -28.22 -34.79 20.35
N HIS A 66 -27.22 -34.28 21.07
CA HIS A 66 -26.94 -34.59 22.47
C HIS A 66 -26.23 -33.46 23.16
N ASP A 67 -26.19 -33.49 24.48
CA ASP A 67 -25.35 -32.66 25.31
C ASP A 67 -24.22 -33.48 25.90
N GLU A 68 -23.02 -32.89 26.14
CA GLU A 68 -21.89 -33.66 26.67
C GLU A 68 -21.04 -32.85 27.68
N LEU A 69 -20.50 -33.57 28.63
CA LEU A 69 -19.40 -33.10 29.45
C LEU A 69 -18.08 -33.64 28.89
N TYR A 70 -17.22 -32.73 28.35
CA TYR A 70 -15.85 -33.04 27.95
C TYR A 70 -14.89 -32.51 29.03
N TRP A 71 -14.26 -33.39 29.79
CA TRP A 71 -13.57 -33.01 30.99
C TRP A 71 -12.16 -33.63 31.11
N ASN A 72 -11.15 -32.75 31.34
CA ASN A 72 -9.80 -33.20 31.67
C ASN A 72 -9.72 -33.49 33.19
N VAL A 73 -9.71 -34.75 33.57
CA VAL A 73 -9.72 -35.17 34.97
C VAL A 73 -8.45 -34.73 35.70
N THR A 74 -7.28 -35.02 35.11
CA THR A 74 -5.99 -34.67 35.69
C THR A 74 -5.29 -33.51 34.98
N GLY A 75 -5.63 -33.25 33.72
CA GLY A 75 -4.89 -32.33 32.87
C GLY A 75 -3.48 -32.85 32.51
N THR A 76 -2.78 -32.06 31.67
CA THR A 76 -1.44 -32.41 31.16
C THR A 76 -0.32 -31.51 31.69
N GLY A 77 -0.59 -30.77 32.75
CA GLY A 77 0.37 -29.83 33.36
C GLY A 77 1.14 -30.42 34.58
N TRP A 78 1.03 -31.71 34.83
CA TRP A 78 1.72 -32.36 35.96
C TRP A 78 3.19 -32.64 35.62
N GLU A 79 4.07 -32.21 36.50
CA GLU A 79 5.52 -32.47 36.38
C GLU A 79 5.96 -33.82 37.01
N PHE A 80 5.03 -34.56 37.59
CA PHE A 80 5.26 -35.90 38.11
C PHE A 80 4.36 -36.91 37.41
N PRO A 81 4.74 -38.20 37.42
CA PRO A 81 3.85 -39.25 36.96
C PRO A 81 2.66 -39.44 37.91
N ILE A 82 1.56 -39.96 37.41
CA ILE A 82 0.34 -40.25 38.18
C ILE A 82 0.12 -41.75 38.12
N ASP A 83 0.25 -42.42 39.27
CA ASP A 83 0.13 -43.85 39.38
C ASP A 83 -1.28 -44.35 39.00
N ARG A 84 -2.30 -43.61 39.40
CA ARG A 84 -3.70 -43.91 39.09
C ARG A 84 -4.54 -42.65 39.03
N ALA A 85 -5.32 -42.53 37.98
CA ALA A 85 -6.36 -41.51 37.87
C ALA A 85 -7.74 -42.18 37.74
N SER A 86 -8.71 -41.64 38.45
CA SER A 86 -10.11 -42.08 38.37
C SER A 86 -11.07 -40.90 38.40
N ALA A 87 -12.23 -41.07 37.81
CA ALA A 87 -13.31 -40.09 37.81
C ALA A 87 -14.67 -40.76 38.01
N LEU A 88 -15.52 -40.15 38.80
CA LEU A 88 -16.94 -40.49 38.91
C LEU A 88 -17.73 -39.25 38.47
N VAL A 89 -18.51 -39.37 37.42
CA VAL A 89 -19.45 -38.35 36.99
C VAL A 89 -20.85 -38.76 37.41
N THR A 90 -21.54 -37.89 38.10
CA THR A 90 -22.94 -38.11 38.47
C THR A 90 -23.78 -37.01 37.83
N LEU A 91 -24.64 -37.37 36.91
CA LEU A 91 -25.64 -36.49 36.30
C LEU A 91 -26.85 -36.36 37.25
N PRO A 92 -27.75 -35.39 37.05
CA PRO A 92 -29.01 -35.33 37.79
C PRO A 92 -29.78 -36.67 37.67
N GLU A 93 -30.53 -37.05 38.71
CA GLU A 93 -31.16 -38.41 38.82
C GLU A 93 -31.98 -38.83 37.60
N ASN A 94 -32.59 -37.89 36.88
CA ASN A 94 -33.44 -38.19 35.71
C ASN A 94 -32.68 -38.14 34.37
N VAL A 95 -31.35 -37.99 34.37
CA VAL A 95 -30.55 -37.85 33.16
C VAL A 95 -29.71 -39.11 32.92
N PRO A 96 -30.07 -39.98 31.98
CA PRO A 96 -29.28 -41.18 31.71
C PRO A 96 -27.98 -40.83 31.00
N VAL A 97 -26.91 -41.58 31.32
CA VAL A 97 -25.68 -41.56 30.53
C VAL A 97 -25.90 -42.41 29.27
N GLU A 98 -25.78 -41.78 28.08
CA GLU A 98 -25.97 -42.47 26.80
C GLU A 98 -24.66 -42.95 26.19
N LYS A 99 -23.63 -42.12 26.21
CA LYS A 99 -22.33 -42.42 25.57
C LYS A 99 -21.18 -42.00 26.48
N VAL A 100 -20.12 -42.77 26.45
CA VAL A 100 -18.87 -42.44 27.14
C VAL A 100 -17.68 -42.66 26.23
N ALA A 101 -16.67 -41.79 26.34
CA ALA A 101 -15.36 -41.99 25.76
C ALA A 101 -14.28 -41.50 26.73
N TRP A 102 -13.07 -41.95 26.54
CA TRP A 102 -11.91 -41.51 27.33
C TRP A 102 -10.64 -41.50 26.51
N TYR A 103 -9.72 -40.67 26.90
CA TYR A 103 -8.41 -40.53 26.27
C TYR A 103 -7.34 -40.38 27.33
N THR A 104 -6.16 -40.98 27.10
CA THR A 104 -5.01 -40.94 28.00
C THR A 104 -3.76 -40.49 27.24
N GLY A 105 -2.78 -39.90 27.96
CA GLY A 105 -1.49 -39.49 27.40
C GLY A 105 -1.30 -38.00 27.28
N PRO A 106 -0.27 -37.58 26.53
CA PRO A 106 0.03 -36.16 26.32
C PRO A 106 -1.05 -35.48 25.46
N GLN A 107 -1.03 -34.14 25.42
CA GLN A 107 -1.99 -33.36 24.64
C GLN A 107 -2.07 -33.84 23.19
N GLY A 108 -3.29 -34.08 22.69
CA GLY A 108 -3.55 -34.59 21.33
C GLY A 108 -3.47 -36.10 21.19
N SER A 109 -3.11 -36.84 22.24
CA SER A 109 -3.13 -38.32 22.25
C SER A 109 -4.56 -38.86 22.14
N ARG A 110 -4.72 -39.97 21.42
CA ARG A 110 -5.97 -40.73 21.31
C ARG A 110 -5.87 -42.13 21.99
N ALA A 111 -4.85 -42.34 22.79
CA ALA A 111 -4.71 -43.57 23.51
C ALA A 111 -5.86 -43.76 24.52
N GLN A 112 -6.26 -44.98 24.78
CA GLN A 112 -7.41 -45.36 25.63
C GLN A 112 -7.00 -46.29 26.76
N ASN A 113 -5.89 -45.98 27.44
CA ASN A 113 -5.39 -46.79 28.57
C ASN A 113 -6.19 -46.51 29.85
N ALA A 114 -7.50 -46.62 29.77
CA ALA A 114 -8.44 -46.52 30.87
C ALA A 114 -9.66 -47.41 30.59
N ILE A 115 -10.45 -47.67 31.61
CA ILE A 115 -11.75 -48.33 31.51
C ILE A 115 -12.84 -47.40 31.98
N GLY A 116 -14.02 -47.48 31.35
CA GLY A 116 -15.22 -46.74 31.72
C GLY A 116 -16.40 -47.70 31.93
N LYS A 117 -17.24 -47.40 32.91
CA LYS A 117 -18.50 -48.13 33.21
C LYS A 117 -19.60 -47.12 33.46
N THR A 118 -20.81 -47.44 33.01
CA THR A 118 -22.01 -46.58 33.22
C THR A 118 -23.06 -47.34 34.00
N ALA A 119 -23.79 -46.64 34.86
CA ALA A 119 -24.94 -47.15 35.58
C ALA A 119 -25.97 -46.05 35.77
N GLY A 120 -27.05 -46.09 35.00
CA GLY A 120 -28.12 -45.09 35.06
C GLY A 120 -27.60 -43.68 34.76
N HIS A 121 -27.57 -42.82 35.78
CA HIS A 121 -27.12 -41.42 35.68
C HIS A 121 -25.64 -41.24 36.11
N THR A 122 -24.88 -42.34 36.28
CA THR A 122 -23.47 -42.28 36.67
C THR A 122 -22.54 -42.88 35.62
N ALA A 123 -21.36 -42.31 35.49
CA ALA A 123 -20.26 -42.83 34.70
C ALA A 123 -18.97 -42.83 35.53
N TRP A 124 -18.30 -43.97 35.58
CA TRP A 124 -17.05 -44.17 36.29
C TRP A 124 -15.91 -44.51 35.33
N PHE A 125 -14.73 -43.92 35.58
CA PHE A 125 -13.53 -44.14 34.77
C PHE A 125 -12.32 -44.38 35.64
N GLN A 126 -11.37 -45.18 35.18
CA GLN A 126 -10.08 -45.41 35.83
C GLN A 126 -9.01 -45.79 34.82
N THR A 127 -7.81 -45.24 34.98
CA THR A 127 -6.64 -45.61 34.17
C THR A 127 -6.23 -47.07 34.46
N THR A 128 -5.80 -47.78 33.40
CA THR A 128 -5.31 -49.17 33.46
C THR A 128 -3.79 -49.23 33.57
N SER A 129 -3.10 -48.13 33.35
CA SER A 129 -1.66 -47.96 33.50
C SER A 129 -1.36 -46.57 34.09
N PRO A 130 -0.20 -46.40 34.76
CA PRO A 130 0.23 -45.05 35.18
C PRO A 130 0.31 -44.07 34.02
N LEU A 131 0.09 -42.79 34.31
CA LEU A 131 0.30 -41.68 33.37
C LEU A 131 1.69 -41.10 33.59
N GLY A 132 2.44 -40.91 32.52
CA GLY A 132 3.77 -40.28 32.57
C GLY A 132 3.69 -38.78 32.88
N VAL A 133 4.86 -38.14 32.98
CA VAL A 133 4.97 -36.69 33.15
C VAL A 133 4.30 -36.01 31.97
N ARG A 134 3.44 -35.00 32.26
CA ARG A 134 2.62 -34.27 31.28
C ARG A 134 1.63 -35.12 30.48
N GLU A 135 1.25 -36.27 31.03
CA GLU A 135 0.14 -37.06 30.55
C GLU A 135 -1.11 -36.88 31.41
N GLY A 136 -2.28 -37.02 30.82
CA GLY A 136 -3.56 -36.82 31.51
C GLY A 136 -4.63 -37.83 31.12
N LEU A 137 -5.68 -37.90 31.95
CA LEU A 137 -6.93 -38.58 31.66
C LEU A 137 -7.99 -37.56 31.29
N THR A 138 -8.58 -37.69 30.11
CA THR A 138 -9.71 -36.92 29.61
C THR A 138 -10.91 -37.86 29.44
N ILE A 139 -12.08 -37.42 29.87
CA ILE A 139 -13.33 -38.15 29.77
C ILE A 139 -14.39 -37.37 28.99
N VAL A 140 -15.28 -38.10 28.33
CA VAL A 140 -16.47 -37.59 27.66
C VAL A 140 -17.68 -38.34 28.18
N VAL A 141 -18.69 -37.59 28.59
CA VAL A 141 -19.97 -38.16 29.05
C VAL A 141 -21.10 -37.48 28.29
N GLY A 142 -21.72 -38.20 27.36
CA GLY A 142 -22.86 -37.73 26.55
C GLY A 142 -24.19 -38.16 27.18
N PHE A 143 -25.17 -37.26 27.13
CA PHE A 143 -26.50 -37.47 27.68
C PHE A 143 -27.56 -36.76 26.80
N PRO A 144 -28.87 -37.14 26.90
CA PRO A 144 -29.92 -36.57 26.09
C PRO A 144 -30.09 -35.05 26.27
N LYS A 145 -30.54 -34.37 25.23
CA LYS A 145 -30.80 -32.96 25.25
C LYS A 145 -31.97 -32.58 26.18
N GLY A 146 -31.94 -31.32 26.64
CA GLY A 146 -33.05 -30.68 27.33
C GLY A 146 -33.12 -30.88 28.82
N PHE A 147 -32.29 -31.76 29.37
CA PHE A 147 -32.21 -31.97 30.83
C PHE A 147 -31.39 -30.86 31.52
N ILE A 148 -30.35 -30.37 30.86
CA ILE A 148 -29.54 -29.26 31.37
C ILE A 148 -29.82 -28.04 30.50
N GLN A 149 -30.22 -26.94 31.14
CA GLN A 149 -30.51 -25.70 30.42
C GLN A 149 -29.23 -24.93 30.14
N PRO A 150 -29.02 -24.45 28.87
CA PRO A 150 -27.91 -23.58 28.54
C PRO A 150 -27.97 -22.29 29.39
N SER A 151 -26.80 -21.80 29.80
CA SER A 151 -26.73 -20.54 30.52
C SER A 151 -27.22 -19.36 29.64
N GLU A 152 -27.68 -18.30 30.29
CA GLU A 152 -28.06 -17.06 29.57
C GLU A 152 -26.90 -16.50 28.75
N ASN A 153 -25.67 -16.63 29.24
CA ASN A 153 -24.47 -16.21 28.54
C ASN A 153 -24.21 -17.06 27.28
N TYR A 154 -24.44 -18.37 27.35
CA TYR A 154 -24.35 -19.27 26.20
C TYR A 154 -25.37 -18.87 25.13
N LEU A 155 -26.63 -18.67 25.51
CA LEU A 155 -27.70 -18.28 24.57
C LEU A 155 -27.42 -16.91 23.93
N LYS A 156 -26.94 -15.95 24.70
CA LYS A 156 -26.52 -14.63 24.17
C LYS A 156 -25.38 -14.76 23.16
N ARG A 157 -24.37 -15.61 23.44
CA ARG A 157 -23.27 -15.89 22.49
C ARG A 157 -23.78 -16.55 21.23
N GLN A 158 -24.62 -17.57 21.34
CA GLN A 158 -25.22 -18.27 20.20
C GLN A 158 -26.04 -17.30 19.32
N ALA A 159 -26.90 -16.48 19.94
CA ALA A 159 -27.68 -15.47 19.22
C ALA A 159 -26.78 -14.45 18.49
N ARG A 160 -25.71 -14.00 19.15
CA ARG A 160 -24.73 -13.10 18.51
C ARG A 160 -24.01 -13.76 17.36
N ALA A 161 -23.53 -15.00 17.51
CA ALA A 161 -22.89 -15.75 16.45
C ALA A 161 -23.83 -15.96 15.24
N ALA A 162 -25.08 -16.35 15.48
CA ALA A 162 -26.09 -16.47 14.45
C ALA A 162 -26.37 -15.15 13.71
N PHE A 163 -26.43 -14.04 14.46
CA PHE A 163 -26.58 -12.70 13.87
C PHE A 163 -25.36 -12.35 12.97
N ALA A 164 -24.15 -12.57 13.47
CA ALA A 164 -22.93 -12.29 12.71
C ALA A 164 -22.82 -13.17 11.45
N GLN A 165 -23.15 -14.46 11.57
CA GLN A 165 -23.15 -15.38 10.42
C GLN A 165 -24.16 -14.94 9.35
N ARG A 166 -25.33 -14.45 9.76
CA ARG A 166 -26.38 -14.00 8.85
C ARG A 166 -26.08 -12.65 8.20
N PHE A 167 -25.62 -11.67 8.99
CA PHE A 167 -25.47 -10.27 8.57
C PHE A 167 -24.03 -9.82 8.38
N GLY A 168 -23.05 -10.50 8.97
CA GLY A 168 -21.65 -10.11 8.92
C GLY A 168 -21.09 -9.98 7.51
N LYS A 169 -21.59 -10.79 6.58
CA LYS A 169 -21.19 -10.74 5.15
C LYS A 169 -21.56 -9.44 4.45
N PHE A 170 -22.52 -8.66 4.97
CA PHE A 170 -22.95 -7.39 4.38
C PHE A 170 -22.16 -6.18 4.91
N ILE A 171 -21.49 -6.31 6.06
CA ILE A 171 -20.74 -5.20 6.68
C ILE A 171 -19.59 -4.72 5.80
N PRO A 172 -18.69 -5.59 5.28
CA PRO A 172 -17.59 -5.14 4.44
C PRO A 172 -18.01 -4.42 3.15
N PRO A 173 -18.99 -4.93 2.36
CA PRO A 173 -19.51 -4.20 1.21
C PRO A 173 -20.12 -2.83 1.57
N LEU A 174 -20.80 -2.74 2.73
CA LEU A 174 -21.32 -1.47 3.22
C LEU A 174 -20.20 -0.48 3.53
N VAL A 175 -19.07 -0.94 4.10
CA VAL A 175 -17.89 -0.11 4.33
C VAL A 175 -17.36 0.44 3.00
N ALA A 176 -17.17 -0.42 1.99
CA ALA A 176 -16.72 0.02 0.67
C ALA A 176 -17.68 1.05 0.04
N LEU A 177 -18.99 0.85 0.20
CA LEU A 177 -20.02 1.79 -0.26
C LEU A 177 -19.93 3.14 0.47
N ILE A 178 -19.74 3.14 1.78
CA ILE A 178 -19.60 4.38 2.58
C ILE A 178 -18.36 5.15 2.11
N VAL A 179 -17.22 4.48 1.90
CA VAL A 179 -16.00 5.10 1.39
C VAL A 179 -16.22 5.68 -0.01
N PHE A 180 -16.92 4.96 -0.88
CA PHE A 180 -17.29 5.43 -2.22
C PHE A 180 -18.16 6.69 -2.16
N ILE A 181 -19.22 6.67 -1.35
CA ILE A 181 -20.12 7.82 -1.17
C ILE A 181 -19.34 9.03 -0.62
N TYR A 182 -18.49 8.83 0.39
CA TYR A 182 -17.63 9.87 0.92
C TYR A 182 -16.81 10.53 -0.19
N TYR A 183 -16.08 9.74 -0.98
CA TYR A 183 -15.25 10.26 -2.05
C TYR A 183 -16.07 10.92 -3.17
N MET A 184 -17.23 10.39 -3.52
CA MET A 184 -18.11 11.00 -4.52
C MET A 184 -18.60 12.38 -4.07
N LEU A 185 -19.00 12.52 -2.81
CA LEU A 185 -19.44 13.80 -2.26
C LEU A 185 -18.30 14.82 -2.23
N VAL A 186 -17.14 14.40 -1.75
CA VAL A 186 -15.96 15.27 -1.67
C VAL A 186 -15.45 15.65 -3.07
N TRP A 187 -15.38 14.70 -3.99
CA TRP A 187 -14.97 14.97 -5.37
C TRP A 187 -15.95 15.90 -6.09
N ASN A 188 -17.24 15.71 -5.91
CA ASN A 188 -18.25 16.55 -6.53
C ASN A 188 -18.16 18.02 -6.07
N ARG A 189 -17.70 18.25 -4.80
CA ARG A 189 -17.59 19.58 -4.22
C ARG A 189 -16.21 20.22 -4.40
N TYR A 190 -15.14 19.43 -4.35
CA TYR A 190 -13.76 19.94 -4.29
C TYR A 190 -12.82 19.37 -5.35
N GLY A 191 -13.16 18.26 -6.01
CA GLY A 191 -12.29 17.54 -6.93
C GLY A 191 -12.58 17.76 -8.40
N LYS A 192 -13.73 18.34 -8.76
CA LYS A 192 -14.08 18.63 -10.16
C LYS A 192 -13.29 19.80 -10.70
N ASP A 193 -12.69 19.62 -11.89
CA ASP A 193 -12.12 20.72 -12.63
C ASP A 193 -13.18 21.77 -13.00
N LEU A 194 -12.76 23.02 -13.01
CA LEU A 194 -13.56 24.11 -13.52
C LEU A 194 -13.82 23.88 -15.02
N ARG A 195 -15.02 24.21 -15.47
CA ARG A 195 -15.38 24.09 -16.89
C ARG A 195 -14.43 24.93 -17.74
N PRO A 196 -13.97 24.41 -18.90
CA PRO A 196 -13.20 25.20 -19.85
C PRO A 196 -13.96 26.47 -20.24
N GLY A 197 -13.23 27.57 -20.37
CA GLY A 197 -13.73 28.79 -20.96
C GLY A 197 -13.78 28.68 -22.49
N HIS A 198 -13.97 29.81 -23.17
CA HIS A 198 -13.85 29.88 -24.62
C HIS A 198 -12.38 29.84 -25.03
N ILE A 199 -11.97 28.75 -25.71
CA ILE A 199 -10.60 28.62 -26.21
C ILE A 199 -10.51 29.38 -27.52
N ILE A 200 -9.70 30.43 -27.54
CA ILE A 200 -9.43 31.27 -28.71
C ILE A 200 -7.97 31.06 -29.11
N PRO A 201 -7.64 30.89 -30.40
CA PRO A 201 -6.24 30.82 -30.85
C PRO A 201 -5.44 32.02 -30.39
N LEU A 202 -4.31 31.80 -29.74
CA LEU A 202 -3.36 32.84 -29.31
C LEU A 202 -2.08 32.72 -30.14
N PHE A 203 -1.61 33.86 -30.69
CA PHE A 203 -0.41 33.90 -31.55
C PHE A 203 0.89 34.09 -30.76
N TYR A 204 0.78 34.46 -29.51
CA TYR A 204 1.90 34.73 -28.59
C TYR A 204 1.68 33.96 -27.29
N PRO A 205 2.76 33.61 -26.59
CA PRO A 205 2.65 32.96 -25.29
C PRO A 205 1.93 33.90 -24.29
N PRO A 206 1.21 33.33 -23.32
CA PRO A 206 0.62 34.15 -22.24
C PRO A 206 1.69 34.96 -21.51
N GLU A 207 1.35 36.22 -21.15
CA GLU A 207 2.28 37.16 -20.54
C GLU A 207 2.87 36.62 -19.22
N GLY A 208 4.19 36.73 -19.05
CA GLY A 208 4.90 36.27 -17.86
C GLY A 208 5.02 34.74 -17.69
N VAL A 209 4.59 33.95 -18.66
CA VAL A 209 4.63 32.48 -18.62
C VAL A 209 5.85 31.97 -19.35
N THR A 210 6.80 31.40 -18.63
CA THR A 210 7.99 30.76 -19.23
C THR A 210 7.64 29.42 -19.87
N PRO A 211 8.45 28.88 -20.82
CA PRO A 211 8.24 27.54 -21.40
C PRO A 211 8.16 26.45 -20.32
N ALA A 212 8.95 26.56 -19.26
CA ALA A 212 8.91 25.63 -18.13
C ALA A 212 7.54 25.62 -17.43
N MET A 213 6.98 26.80 -17.15
CA MET A 213 5.67 26.93 -16.53
C MET A 213 4.56 26.48 -17.47
N ALA A 214 4.64 26.83 -18.76
CA ALA A 214 3.69 26.39 -19.78
C ALA A 214 3.64 24.85 -19.83
N SER A 215 4.80 24.18 -19.87
CA SER A 215 4.88 22.71 -19.81
C SER A 215 4.23 22.12 -18.56
N TYR A 216 4.52 22.71 -17.38
CA TYR A 216 4.00 22.22 -16.10
C TYR A 216 2.48 22.36 -15.98
N VAL A 217 1.94 23.53 -16.34
CA VAL A 217 0.50 23.79 -16.26
C VAL A 217 -0.26 22.93 -17.26
N TYR A 218 0.22 22.84 -18.51
CA TYR A 218 -0.43 22.06 -19.55
C TYR A 218 -0.44 20.55 -19.25
N HIS A 219 0.70 20.00 -18.81
CA HIS A 219 0.82 18.57 -18.51
C HIS A 219 0.47 18.18 -17.06
N GLN A 220 0.20 19.16 -16.19
CA GLN A 220 -0.06 18.99 -14.75
C GLN A 220 1.06 18.26 -13.99
N LYS A 221 2.23 18.15 -14.56
CA LYS A 221 3.41 17.47 -14.00
C LYS A 221 4.69 18.00 -14.60
N LEU A 222 5.78 17.97 -13.82
CA LEU A 222 7.11 18.23 -14.34
C LEU A 222 7.55 17.09 -15.27
N ARG A 223 8.01 17.44 -16.47
CA ARG A 223 8.50 16.51 -17.50
C ARG A 223 9.96 16.79 -17.83
N ASP A 224 10.65 15.81 -18.40
CA ASP A 224 12.03 16.03 -18.88
C ASP A 224 12.07 17.07 -20.01
N ASP A 225 11.00 17.15 -20.81
CA ASP A 225 10.87 18.14 -21.88
C ASP A 225 10.87 19.59 -21.34
N THR A 226 10.44 19.81 -20.09
CA THR A 226 10.49 21.11 -19.40
C THR A 226 11.93 21.65 -19.33
N PHE A 227 12.88 20.78 -19.00
CA PHE A 227 14.30 21.15 -18.93
C PHE A 227 14.86 21.46 -20.30
N THR A 228 14.54 20.64 -21.31
CA THR A 228 14.97 20.85 -22.70
C THR A 228 14.40 22.15 -23.28
N ALA A 229 13.12 22.44 -23.02
CA ALA A 229 12.48 23.69 -23.43
C ALA A 229 13.17 24.92 -22.82
N THR A 230 13.54 24.85 -21.53
CA THR A 230 14.28 25.94 -20.86
C THR A 230 15.67 26.13 -21.44
N LEU A 231 16.42 25.04 -21.74
CA LEU A 231 17.72 25.14 -22.38
C LEU A 231 17.65 25.82 -23.74
N ILE A 232 16.67 25.42 -24.56
CA ILE A 232 16.49 25.98 -25.91
C ILE A 232 16.00 27.44 -25.82
N ASP A 233 15.15 27.79 -24.87
CA ASP A 233 14.74 29.18 -24.63
C ASP A 233 15.94 30.09 -24.32
N LEU A 234 16.79 29.65 -23.40
CA LEU A 234 18.00 30.40 -23.06
C LEU A 234 19.01 30.46 -24.21
N ALA A 235 19.08 29.42 -25.03
CA ALA A 235 19.91 29.42 -26.24
C ALA A 235 19.40 30.41 -27.29
N VAL A 236 18.11 30.34 -27.63
CA VAL A 236 17.46 31.27 -28.57
C VAL A 236 17.59 32.75 -28.12
N ARG A 237 17.51 32.97 -26.82
CA ARG A 237 17.71 34.30 -26.20
C ARG A 237 19.19 34.72 -26.09
N GLY A 238 20.13 33.85 -26.49
CA GLY A 238 21.56 34.13 -26.57
C GLY A 238 22.29 34.11 -25.23
N PHE A 239 21.87 33.33 -24.24
CA PHE A 239 22.55 33.16 -22.95
C PHE A 239 23.44 31.92 -22.91
N LEU A 240 23.23 30.98 -23.84
CA LEU A 240 24.10 29.81 -24.04
C LEU A 240 24.06 29.37 -25.51
N ARG A 241 25.07 28.59 -25.91
CA ARG A 241 25.13 27.91 -27.20
C ARG A 241 25.16 26.40 -26.99
N ILE A 242 24.48 25.66 -27.87
CA ILE A 242 24.42 24.20 -27.83
C ILE A 242 25.24 23.67 -28.99
N GLU A 243 26.25 22.88 -28.71
CA GLU A 243 27.08 22.19 -29.69
C GLU A 243 26.77 20.69 -29.67
N GLU A 244 26.47 20.13 -30.85
CA GLU A 244 26.19 18.71 -31.02
C GLU A 244 27.36 18.01 -31.74
N HIS A 245 27.86 16.94 -31.13
CA HIS A 245 28.95 16.14 -31.66
C HIS A 245 28.44 14.77 -32.08
N ASP A 246 28.68 14.37 -33.32
CA ASP A 246 28.43 13.03 -33.79
C ASP A 246 29.45 12.06 -33.21
N VAL A 247 28.97 11.01 -32.55
CA VAL A 247 29.84 9.91 -32.13
C VAL A 247 29.78 8.81 -33.17
N PRO A 248 30.92 8.40 -33.76
CA PRO A 248 30.99 7.32 -34.74
C PRO A 248 30.31 6.05 -34.19
N LYS A 249 29.55 5.35 -35.05
CA LYS A 249 28.91 4.08 -34.72
C LYS A 249 29.99 3.04 -34.38
N GLY A 250 30.10 2.66 -33.10
CA GLY A 250 30.84 1.45 -32.73
C GLY A 250 30.05 0.20 -33.13
N LEU A 251 30.73 -0.94 -33.33
CA LEU A 251 30.15 -2.20 -33.81
C LEU A 251 28.95 -2.71 -33.01
N PHE A 252 28.81 -2.27 -31.76
CA PHE A 252 27.74 -2.68 -30.82
C PHE A 252 27.02 -1.52 -30.13
N SER A 253 27.26 -0.25 -30.50
CA SER A 253 26.61 0.91 -29.89
C SER A 253 25.74 1.67 -30.89
N ARG A 254 24.50 2.01 -30.49
CA ARG A 254 23.70 2.99 -31.22
C ARG A 254 24.41 4.34 -31.17
N ALA A 255 24.47 5.05 -32.29
CA ALA A 255 24.99 6.42 -32.35
C ALA A 255 24.31 7.25 -31.24
N LYS A 256 25.12 7.83 -30.38
CA LYS A 256 24.67 8.62 -29.25
C LYS A 256 25.23 10.02 -29.41
N ASN A 257 24.39 10.97 -29.83
CA ASN A 257 24.81 12.35 -29.97
C ASN A 257 25.28 12.86 -28.60
N ARG A 258 26.43 13.50 -28.55
CA ARG A 258 26.95 14.22 -27.40
C ARG A 258 26.63 15.69 -27.56
N PHE A 259 26.34 16.35 -26.46
CA PHE A 259 26.04 17.77 -26.44
C PHE A 259 26.98 18.47 -25.45
N THR A 260 27.54 19.60 -25.90
CA THR A 260 28.31 20.53 -25.04
C THR A 260 27.53 21.84 -24.97
N LEU A 261 27.38 22.37 -23.78
CA LEU A 261 26.71 23.62 -23.49
C LEU A 261 27.75 24.69 -23.20
N HIS A 262 27.75 25.78 -23.96
CA HIS A 262 28.69 26.88 -23.81
C HIS A 262 27.94 28.10 -23.24
N PRO A 263 28.31 28.64 -22.06
CA PRO A 263 27.74 29.86 -21.55
C PRO A 263 28.18 31.05 -22.41
N ILE A 264 27.26 32.02 -22.63
CA ILE A 264 27.55 33.28 -23.29
C ILE A 264 27.51 34.36 -22.22
N ASP A 265 28.56 35.19 -22.16
CA ASP A 265 28.62 36.33 -21.24
C ASP A 265 27.68 37.44 -21.72
N LYS A 266 26.50 37.48 -21.13
CA LYS A 266 25.44 38.42 -21.41
C LYS A 266 24.79 38.90 -20.11
N ASP A 267 24.38 40.17 -20.07
CA ASP A 267 23.67 40.71 -18.91
C ASP A 267 22.41 39.89 -18.59
N ARG A 268 22.36 39.35 -17.38
CA ARG A 268 21.30 38.47 -16.89
C ARG A 268 20.17 39.18 -16.14
N ASN A 269 20.24 40.54 -16.01
CA ASN A 269 19.25 41.30 -15.28
C ASN A 269 17.84 41.23 -15.91
N SER A 270 17.76 40.91 -17.21
CA SER A 270 16.50 40.72 -17.93
C SER A 270 15.88 39.30 -17.76
N LEU A 271 16.60 38.36 -17.11
CA LEU A 271 16.12 37.01 -16.94
C LEU A 271 15.18 36.90 -15.74
N PRO A 272 14.10 36.13 -15.84
CA PRO A 272 13.35 35.68 -14.69
C PRO A 272 14.25 34.95 -13.66
N VAL A 273 13.91 35.12 -12.38
CA VAL A 273 14.72 34.59 -11.26
C VAL A 273 15.03 33.10 -11.43
N VAL A 274 14.07 32.33 -11.92
CA VAL A 274 14.24 30.87 -12.12
C VAL A 274 15.26 30.52 -13.21
N GLU A 275 15.24 31.27 -14.31
CA GLU A 275 16.14 31.05 -15.45
C GLU A 275 17.56 31.47 -15.11
N ASN A 276 17.70 32.57 -14.35
CA ASN A 276 18.99 32.96 -13.81
C ASN A 276 19.55 31.92 -12.83
N ALA A 277 18.75 31.45 -11.88
CA ALA A 277 19.15 30.38 -10.96
C ALA A 277 19.51 29.08 -11.70
N PHE A 278 18.79 28.78 -12.77
CA PHE A 278 19.09 27.65 -13.65
C PHE A 278 20.48 27.78 -14.31
N LEU A 279 20.79 28.93 -14.92
CA LEU A 279 22.10 29.20 -15.54
C LEU A 279 23.25 29.16 -14.54
N ILE A 280 23.06 29.74 -13.35
CA ILE A 280 24.07 29.69 -12.27
C ILE A 280 24.31 28.25 -11.84
N SER A 281 23.25 27.46 -11.69
CA SER A 281 23.36 26.05 -11.29
C SER A 281 24.00 25.18 -12.39
N LEU A 282 23.77 25.53 -13.66
CA LEU A 282 24.32 24.79 -14.79
C LEU A 282 25.79 25.11 -15.04
N PHE A 283 26.22 26.38 -14.82
CA PHE A 283 27.55 26.86 -15.06
C PHE A 283 28.15 27.55 -13.80
N PRO A 284 28.39 26.81 -12.69
CA PRO A 284 28.86 27.41 -11.45
C PRO A 284 30.24 28.07 -11.57
N GLY A 285 31.07 27.61 -12.51
CA GLY A 285 32.39 28.17 -12.80
C GLY A 285 32.47 28.99 -14.10
N GLY A 286 31.36 29.20 -14.80
CA GLY A 286 31.36 29.90 -16.10
C GLY A 286 32.00 29.13 -17.25
N ALA A 287 32.40 27.88 -17.05
CA ALA A 287 33.01 27.04 -18.08
C ALA A 287 31.94 26.25 -18.87
N SER A 288 32.31 25.84 -20.10
CA SER A 288 31.49 24.94 -20.91
C SER A 288 31.26 23.59 -20.22
N LEU A 289 30.10 22.99 -20.45
CA LEU A 289 29.68 21.77 -19.76
C LEU A 289 29.21 20.71 -20.74
N ASP A 290 29.83 19.54 -20.69
CA ASP A 290 29.36 18.36 -21.43
C ASP A 290 28.15 17.74 -20.79
N VAL A 291 27.15 17.39 -21.60
CA VAL A 291 25.93 16.73 -21.12
C VAL A 291 26.21 15.24 -20.95
N ASP A 292 26.96 14.91 -19.94
CA ASP A 292 27.36 13.55 -19.59
C ASP A 292 27.22 13.26 -18.08
N LYS A 293 27.56 12.03 -17.68
CA LYS A 293 27.47 11.61 -16.27
C LYS A 293 28.55 12.23 -15.36
N ALA A 294 29.65 12.75 -15.91
CA ALA A 294 30.67 13.41 -15.12
C ALA A 294 30.11 14.69 -14.51
N ASN A 295 29.26 15.37 -15.25
CA ASN A 295 28.61 16.64 -14.86
C ASN A 295 27.19 16.45 -14.28
N HIS A 296 26.94 15.27 -13.66
CA HIS A 296 25.59 14.96 -13.12
C HIS A 296 25.15 15.91 -11.99
N LYS A 297 26.08 16.48 -11.24
CA LYS A 297 25.77 17.40 -10.13
C LYS A 297 25.18 18.71 -10.64
N GLU A 298 25.82 19.31 -11.63
CA GLU A 298 25.41 20.57 -12.27
C GLU A 298 24.06 20.39 -12.97
N LEU A 299 23.91 19.33 -13.76
CA LEU A 299 22.65 19.01 -14.44
C LEU A 299 21.52 18.71 -13.46
N SER A 300 21.81 18.02 -12.36
CA SER A 300 20.81 17.75 -11.31
C SER A 300 20.44 19.01 -10.53
N SER A 301 21.42 19.86 -10.23
CA SER A 301 21.20 21.14 -9.54
C SER A 301 20.35 22.07 -10.39
N ALA A 302 20.66 22.22 -11.68
CA ALA A 302 19.85 23.02 -12.60
C ALA A 302 18.42 22.49 -12.74
N LYS A 303 18.22 21.15 -12.81
CA LYS A 303 16.88 20.54 -12.71
C LYS A 303 16.19 20.86 -11.40
N GLY A 304 16.93 20.89 -10.30
CA GLY A 304 16.45 21.28 -8.97
C GLY A 304 15.90 22.71 -8.96
N ALA A 305 16.64 23.66 -9.51
CA ALA A 305 16.22 25.06 -9.56
C ALA A 305 14.87 25.26 -10.29
N ILE A 306 14.68 24.59 -11.44
CA ILE A 306 13.38 24.61 -12.14
C ILE A 306 12.29 23.95 -11.30
N ARG A 307 12.58 22.76 -10.73
CA ARG A 307 11.60 22.01 -9.95
C ARG A 307 11.11 22.80 -8.74
N ASP A 308 12.02 23.42 -8.01
CA ASP A 308 11.71 24.11 -6.77
C ASP A 308 10.89 25.39 -7.05
N HIS A 309 11.24 26.14 -8.11
CA HIS A 309 10.45 27.29 -8.57
C HIS A 309 9.05 26.87 -9.04
N ILE A 310 8.95 25.82 -9.87
CA ILE A 310 7.66 25.29 -10.35
C ILE A 310 6.83 24.76 -9.17
N ALA A 311 7.45 24.12 -8.18
CA ALA A 311 6.76 23.62 -7.00
C ALA A 311 6.16 24.78 -6.17
N ASP A 312 6.85 25.90 -6.10
CA ASP A 312 6.37 27.09 -5.38
C ASP A 312 5.24 27.80 -6.15
N ARG A 313 5.50 28.20 -7.39
CA ARG A 313 4.50 28.87 -8.25
C ARG A 313 3.35 27.97 -8.66
N GLY A 314 3.56 26.67 -8.69
CA GLY A 314 2.53 25.69 -9.03
C GLY A 314 1.36 25.65 -8.03
N LYS A 315 1.55 26.16 -6.82
CA LYS A 315 0.47 26.32 -5.83
C LYS A 315 -0.60 27.33 -6.28
N ASP A 316 -0.23 28.29 -7.10
CA ASP A 316 -1.15 29.31 -7.62
C ASP A 316 -2.08 28.71 -8.70
N TYR A 317 -1.64 27.66 -9.38
CA TYR A 317 -2.36 27.06 -10.52
C TYR A 317 -3.09 25.76 -10.19
N PHE A 318 -2.72 25.10 -9.08
CA PHE A 318 -3.30 23.80 -8.71
C PHE A 318 -3.72 23.73 -7.25
N LEU A 319 -4.96 23.31 -7.01
CA LEU A 319 -5.45 22.90 -5.70
C LEU A 319 -5.16 21.42 -5.50
N ARG A 320 -4.38 21.11 -4.47
CA ARG A 320 -4.17 19.74 -4.02
C ARG A 320 -5.07 19.50 -2.81
N ASN A 321 -6.23 18.92 -3.04
CA ASN A 321 -7.21 18.63 -1.98
C ASN A 321 -6.81 17.41 -1.12
N TRP A 322 -5.49 17.28 -0.84
CA TRP A 322 -4.92 16.11 -0.17
C TRP A 322 -5.48 15.87 1.24
N LYS A 323 -5.88 16.93 1.94
CA LYS A 323 -6.51 16.81 3.28
C LYS A 323 -7.75 15.93 3.26
N TRP A 324 -8.55 16.02 2.23
CA TRP A 324 -9.74 15.20 2.06
C TRP A 324 -9.40 13.75 1.69
N VAL A 325 -8.33 13.54 0.94
CA VAL A 325 -7.83 12.18 0.64
C VAL A 325 -7.30 11.51 1.91
N VAL A 326 -6.51 12.23 2.71
CA VAL A 326 -6.02 11.72 4.01
C VAL A 326 -7.18 11.37 4.92
N LEU A 327 -8.20 12.24 5.01
CA LEU A 327 -9.40 11.93 5.78
C LEU A 327 -10.12 10.69 5.25
N GLY A 328 -10.22 10.52 3.92
CA GLY A 328 -10.79 9.32 3.31
C GLY A 328 -9.99 8.04 3.62
N ILE A 329 -8.67 8.12 3.61
CA ILE A 329 -7.80 7.01 4.03
C ILE A 329 -8.03 6.68 5.50
N LEU A 330 -8.12 7.67 6.39
CA LEU A 330 -8.41 7.45 7.81
C LEU A 330 -9.78 6.83 8.02
N ILE A 331 -10.82 7.32 7.34
CA ILE A 331 -12.16 6.73 7.37
C ILE A 331 -12.10 5.27 6.90
N THR A 332 -11.41 4.99 5.79
CA THR A 332 -11.24 3.63 5.28
C THR A 332 -10.58 2.73 6.32
N PHE A 333 -9.49 3.19 6.93
CA PHE A 333 -8.76 2.42 7.94
C PHE A 333 -9.62 2.11 9.17
N VAL A 334 -10.35 3.09 9.69
CA VAL A 334 -11.24 2.92 10.84
C VAL A 334 -12.39 1.96 10.52
N LEU A 335 -13.04 2.12 9.37
CA LEU A 335 -14.18 1.29 9.00
C LEU A 335 -13.78 -0.15 8.66
N VAL A 336 -12.66 -0.34 7.96
CA VAL A 336 -12.12 -1.68 7.67
C VAL A 336 -11.67 -2.35 8.96
N GLY A 337 -10.97 -1.62 9.85
CA GLY A 337 -10.58 -2.12 11.16
C GLY A 337 -11.78 -2.53 12.00
N PHE A 338 -12.81 -1.70 12.05
CA PHE A 338 -14.07 -2.04 12.74
C PHE A 338 -14.75 -3.29 12.13
N SER A 339 -14.78 -3.40 10.81
CA SER A 339 -15.34 -4.56 10.11
C SER A 339 -14.55 -5.85 10.45
N GLY A 340 -13.22 -5.79 10.46
CA GLY A 340 -12.36 -6.91 10.84
C GLY A 340 -12.53 -7.30 12.30
N LEU A 341 -12.55 -6.32 13.22
CA LEU A 341 -12.81 -6.57 14.64
C LEU A 341 -14.20 -7.15 14.88
N PHE A 342 -15.21 -6.65 14.18
CA PHE A 342 -16.56 -7.19 14.27
C PHE A 342 -16.58 -8.66 13.85
N LEU A 343 -16.06 -9.00 12.67
CA LEU A 343 -16.02 -10.38 12.18
C LEU A 343 -15.17 -11.27 13.07
N GLY A 344 -14.01 -10.82 13.52
CA GLY A 344 -13.12 -11.56 14.41
C GLY A 344 -13.70 -11.78 15.81
N ALA A 345 -14.47 -10.83 16.35
CA ALA A 345 -15.14 -10.99 17.64
C ALA A 345 -16.17 -12.13 17.64
N TYR A 346 -16.76 -12.40 16.48
CA TYR A 346 -17.73 -13.50 16.32
C TYR A 346 -17.09 -14.80 15.83
N GLY A 347 -15.91 -14.73 15.18
CA GLY A 347 -15.11 -15.90 14.78
C GLY A 347 -14.15 -16.40 15.85
N GLY A 348 -13.95 -15.65 16.94
CA GLY A 348 -13.03 -16.03 18.04
C GLY A 348 -11.58 -15.59 17.84
N GLU A 349 -11.23 -14.96 16.72
CA GLU A 349 -9.86 -14.61 16.30
C GLU A 349 -9.64 -13.09 16.19
N ILE A 350 -10.02 -12.34 17.24
CA ILE A 350 -9.93 -10.86 17.26
C ILE A 350 -8.50 -10.37 16.98
N GLY A 351 -7.50 -11.00 17.61
CA GLY A 351 -6.10 -10.61 17.47
C GLY A 351 -5.59 -10.78 16.05
N LEU A 352 -5.88 -11.91 15.42
CA LEU A 352 -5.49 -12.22 14.05
C LEU A 352 -6.17 -11.27 13.05
N SER A 353 -7.46 -11.02 13.23
CA SER A 353 -8.25 -10.13 12.36
C SER A 353 -7.74 -8.69 12.40
N PHE A 354 -7.41 -8.19 13.59
CA PHE A 354 -6.84 -6.85 13.77
C PHE A 354 -5.44 -6.76 13.15
N PHE A 355 -4.56 -7.69 13.49
CA PHE A 355 -3.20 -7.75 12.93
C PHE A 355 -3.22 -7.81 11.40
N ALA A 356 -4.02 -8.72 10.84
CA ALA A 356 -4.15 -8.89 9.40
C ALA A 356 -4.65 -7.60 8.71
N THR A 357 -5.64 -6.91 9.28
CA THR A 357 -6.16 -5.65 8.74
C THR A 357 -5.08 -4.58 8.69
N VAL A 358 -4.34 -4.37 9.77
CA VAL A 358 -3.26 -3.37 9.85
C VAL A 358 -2.11 -3.74 8.91
N TRP A 359 -1.68 -5.00 8.93
CA TRP A 359 -0.59 -5.51 8.10
C TRP A 359 -0.91 -5.41 6.61
N LEU A 360 -2.06 -5.95 6.18
CA LEU A 360 -2.48 -5.88 4.77
C LEU A 360 -2.61 -4.43 4.29
N SER A 361 -3.14 -3.53 5.12
CA SER A 361 -3.25 -2.12 4.75
C SER A 361 -1.88 -1.51 4.40
N GLY A 362 -0.86 -1.69 5.23
CA GLY A 362 0.50 -1.21 4.98
C GLY A 362 1.17 -1.90 3.79
N TRP A 363 1.02 -3.22 3.71
CA TRP A 363 1.59 -4.04 2.65
C TRP A 363 1.02 -3.71 1.27
N THR A 364 -0.31 -3.65 1.15
CA THR A 364 -1.01 -3.30 -0.11
C THR A 364 -0.66 -1.90 -0.58
N LEU A 365 -0.48 -0.92 0.33
CA LEU A 365 -0.02 0.42 -0.04
C LEU A 365 1.40 0.40 -0.61
N GLY A 366 2.32 -0.33 0.01
CA GLY A 366 3.70 -0.49 -0.46
C GLY A 366 3.77 -1.18 -1.83
N LEU A 367 3.07 -2.30 -1.97
CA LEU A 367 3.00 -3.07 -3.21
C LEU A 367 2.32 -2.25 -4.33
N GLY A 368 1.23 -1.54 -4.01
CA GLY A 368 0.54 -0.65 -4.93
C GLY A 368 1.45 0.47 -5.47
N ALA A 369 2.33 1.04 -4.65
CA ALA A 369 3.32 2.03 -5.08
C ALA A 369 4.36 1.43 -6.05
N ILE A 370 4.82 0.20 -5.81
CA ILE A 370 5.74 -0.52 -6.71
C ILE A 370 5.05 -0.81 -8.05
N LEU A 371 3.85 -1.35 -8.04
CA LEU A 371 3.07 -1.67 -9.25
C LEU A 371 2.72 -0.42 -10.05
N PHE A 372 2.35 0.67 -9.38
CA PHE A 372 2.10 1.95 -10.05
C PHE A 372 3.36 2.48 -10.74
N THR A 373 4.53 2.38 -10.08
CA THR A 373 5.82 2.78 -10.65
C THR A 373 6.21 1.88 -11.83
N ALA A 374 5.97 0.57 -11.73
CA ALA A 374 6.17 -0.39 -12.81
C ALA A 374 5.30 -0.04 -14.03
N PHE A 375 4.01 0.13 -13.82
CA PHE A 375 3.04 0.48 -14.86
C PHE A 375 3.39 1.81 -15.56
N THR A 376 3.70 2.85 -14.80
CA THR A 376 4.08 4.15 -15.38
C THR A 376 5.39 4.06 -16.15
N SER A 377 6.36 3.27 -15.70
CA SER A 377 7.61 3.03 -16.40
C SER A 377 7.39 2.26 -17.71
N LEU A 378 6.57 1.21 -17.73
CA LEU A 378 6.20 0.48 -18.93
C LEU A 378 5.48 1.38 -19.94
N LYS A 379 4.48 2.14 -19.48
CA LYS A 379 3.74 3.08 -20.33
C LYS A 379 4.65 4.13 -20.98
N GLU A 380 5.56 4.73 -20.21
CA GLU A 380 6.54 5.68 -20.72
C GLU A 380 7.55 4.99 -21.67
N GLY A 381 7.98 3.77 -21.37
CA GLY A 381 8.84 2.97 -22.23
C GLY A 381 8.24 2.72 -23.59
N ILE A 382 6.97 2.32 -23.66
CA ILE A 382 6.23 2.10 -24.90
C ILE A 382 6.03 3.43 -25.65
N LYS A 383 5.52 4.47 -24.94
CA LYS A 383 5.21 5.77 -25.55
C LYS A 383 6.44 6.45 -26.13
N ARG A 384 7.58 6.41 -25.41
CA ARG A 384 8.83 7.06 -25.80
C ARG A 384 9.77 6.16 -26.61
N LYS A 385 9.40 4.89 -26.87
CA LYS A 385 10.24 3.86 -27.50
C LYS A 385 11.64 3.74 -26.84
N LYS A 386 11.72 3.96 -25.51
CA LYS A 386 12.96 3.92 -24.74
C LYS A 386 13.08 2.62 -23.96
N ALA A 387 14.05 1.77 -24.34
CA ALA A 387 14.29 0.47 -23.72
C ALA A 387 14.57 0.57 -22.21
N SER A 388 15.23 1.64 -21.74
CA SER A 388 15.56 1.81 -20.31
C SER A 388 14.32 1.91 -19.41
N PHE A 389 13.28 2.64 -19.83
CA PHE A 389 12.02 2.72 -19.10
C PHE A 389 11.25 1.40 -19.17
N PHE A 390 11.27 0.75 -20.31
CA PHE A 390 10.64 -0.56 -20.48
C PHE A 390 11.30 -1.62 -19.61
N ILE A 391 12.65 -1.70 -19.61
CA ILE A 391 13.42 -2.62 -18.76
C ILE A 391 13.17 -2.34 -17.27
N ARG A 392 13.15 -1.07 -16.85
CA ARG A 392 12.82 -0.70 -15.49
C ARG A 392 11.42 -1.15 -15.09
N GLY A 393 10.45 -0.93 -15.96
CA GLY A 393 9.07 -1.36 -15.72
C GLY A 393 8.96 -2.88 -15.63
N LEU A 394 9.64 -3.62 -16.53
CA LEU A 394 9.69 -5.08 -16.52
C LEU A 394 10.36 -5.61 -15.23
N PHE A 395 11.49 -5.01 -14.82
CA PHE A 395 12.19 -5.36 -13.60
C PHE A 395 11.28 -5.17 -12.37
N LEU A 396 10.63 -4.01 -12.23
CA LEU A 396 9.73 -3.74 -11.10
C LEU A 396 8.51 -4.67 -11.11
N SER A 397 7.99 -5.02 -12.30
CA SER A 397 6.91 -6.00 -12.43
C SER A 397 7.36 -7.38 -11.96
N ALA A 398 8.52 -7.87 -12.43
CA ALA A 398 9.08 -9.14 -12.00
C ALA A 398 9.43 -9.14 -10.51
N PHE A 399 9.99 -8.05 -9.99
CA PHE A 399 10.27 -7.87 -8.57
C PHE A 399 9.01 -7.91 -7.70
N SER A 400 7.87 -7.44 -8.22
CA SER A 400 6.60 -7.46 -7.47
C SER A 400 5.93 -8.84 -7.39
N VAL A 401 6.31 -9.81 -8.22
CA VAL A 401 5.67 -11.14 -8.27
C VAL A 401 5.70 -11.89 -6.94
N PRO A 402 6.83 -12.01 -6.22
CA PRO A 402 6.85 -12.69 -4.91
C PRO A 402 5.95 -11.99 -3.88
N PHE A 403 5.90 -10.65 -3.92
CA PHE A 403 5.07 -9.86 -3.01
C PHE A 403 3.58 -9.98 -3.33
N LEU A 404 3.22 -10.07 -4.63
CA LEU A 404 1.86 -10.41 -5.07
C LEU A 404 1.48 -11.82 -4.63
N GLY A 405 2.40 -12.78 -4.70
CA GLY A 405 2.19 -14.14 -4.22
C GLY A 405 1.92 -14.18 -2.72
N ALA A 406 2.72 -13.44 -1.93
CA ALA A 406 2.49 -13.30 -0.50
C ALA A 406 1.15 -12.62 -0.20
N GLU A 407 0.81 -11.53 -0.91
CA GLU A 407 -0.48 -10.86 -0.77
C GLU A 407 -1.65 -11.80 -1.08
N ALA A 408 -1.57 -12.54 -2.20
CA ALA A 408 -2.59 -13.51 -2.59
C ALA A 408 -2.74 -14.62 -1.54
N PHE A 409 -1.65 -15.13 -0.99
CA PHE A 409 -1.67 -16.12 0.10
C PHE A 409 -2.37 -15.57 1.35
N PHE A 410 -2.02 -14.35 1.79
CA PHE A 410 -2.69 -13.71 2.93
C PHE A 410 -4.15 -13.40 2.66
N LEU A 411 -4.49 -12.97 1.44
CA LEU A 411 -5.88 -12.71 1.06
C LEU A 411 -6.70 -14.00 1.02
N THR A 412 -6.15 -15.13 0.56
CA THR A 412 -6.84 -16.43 0.62
C THR A 412 -7.04 -16.89 2.05
N MET A 413 -6.01 -16.82 2.89
CA MET A 413 -6.11 -17.11 4.31
C MET A 413 -7.18 -16.25 5.01
N MET A 414 -7.22 -14.94 4.71
CA MET A 414 -8.27 -14.04 5.25
C MET A 414 -9.66 -14.35 4.69
N THR A 415 -9.74 -14.86 3.47
CA THR A 415 -11.00 -15.27 2.86
C THR A 415 -11.59 -16.46 3.60
N ASP A 416 -10.75 -17.42 3.96
CA ASP A 416 -11.15 -18.62 4.70
C ASP A 416 -11.54 -18.28 6.16
N GLU A 417 -10.78 -17.40 6.82
CA GLU A 417 -11.00 -17.04 8.23
C GLU A 417 -12.12 -15.99 8.44
N LEU A 418 -12.20 -14.99 7.59
CA LEU A 418 -13.14 -13.89 7.77
C LEU A 418 -14.33 -13.93 6.80
N SER A 419 -14.09 -13.83 5.51
CA SER A 419 -15.13 -13.89 4.46
C SER A 419 -14.57 -13.42 3.12
N PRO A 420 -14.98 -13.97 1.98
CA PRO A 420 -14.64 -13.43 0.65
C PRO A 420 -15.14 -12.00 0.44
N TYR A 421 -16.26 -11.65 1.06
CA TYR A 421 -16.81 -10.28 0.99
C TYR A 421 -15.90 -9.26 1.67
N PHE A 422 -15.22 -9.64 2.76
CA PHE A 422 -14.24 -8.78 3.43
C PHE A 422 -13.06 -8.49 2.51
N THR A 423 -12.47 -9.52 1.94
CA THR A 423 -11.31 -9.42 1.03
C THR A 423 -11.62 -8.57 -0.19
N ILE A 424 -12.74 -8.81 -0.87
CA ILE A 424 -13.17 -8.03 -2.04
C ILE A 424 -13.39 -6.55 -1.67
N SER A 425 -14.07 -6.29 -0.55
CA SER A 425 -14.35 -4.93 -0.10
C SER A 425 -13.09 -4.15 0.29
N LEU A 426 -12.11 -4.83 0.88
CA LEU A 426 -10.80 -4.28 1.17
C LEU A 426 -10.11 -3.82 -0.12
N VAL A 427 -10.02 -4.68 -1.13
CA VAL A 427 -9.43 -4.35 -2.43
C VAL A 427 -10.15 -3.16 -3.08
N ILE A 428 -11.48 -3.15 -3.08
CA ILE A 428 -12.28 -2.04 -3.63
C ILE A 428 -11.96 -0.74 -2.88
N ALA A 429 -11.90 -0.76 -1.55
CA ALA A 429 -11.60 0.42 -0.75
C ALA A 429 -10.19 0.99 -1.06
N PHE A 430 -9.19 0.14 -1.26
CA PHE A 430 -7.86 0.56 -1.70
C PHE A 430 -7.86 1.19 -3.09
N LEU A 431 -8.54 0.56 -4.05
CA LEU A 431 -8.66 1.10 -5.41
C LEU A 431 -9.36 2.45 -5.42
N LEU A 432 -10.38 2.65 -4.58
CA LEU A 432 -11.04 3.94 -4.41
C LEU A 432 -10.06 4.99 -3.88
N ASN A 433 -9.31 4.70 -2.82
CA ASN A 433 -8.30 5.62 -2.28
C ASN A 433 -7.26 6.02 -3.35
N ALA A 434 -6.73 5.07 -4.12
CA ALA A 434 -5.77 5.32 -5.20
C ALA A 434 -6.38 6.15 -6.34
N LEU A 435 -7.62 5.87 -6.73
CA LEU A 435 -8.33 6.61 -7.76
C LEU A 435 -8.55 8.06 -7.34
N PHE A 436 -9.10 8.28 -6.15
CA PHE A 436 -9.41 9.62 -5.67
C PHE A 436 -8.17 10.43 -5.29
N PHE A 437 -7.07 9.80 -4.88
CA PHE A 437 -5.78 10.47 -4.75
C PHE A 437 -5.37 11.19 -6.05
N LYS A 438 -5.66 10.59 -7.20
CA LYS A 438 -5.40 11.18 -8.52
C LYS A 438 -6.46 12.22 -8.92
N LEU A 439 -7.74 11.95 -8.64
CA LEU A 439 -8.86 12.79 -9.07
C LEU A 439 -9.04 14.06 -8.23
N MET A 440 -8.38 14.16 -7.06
CA MET A 440 -8.53 15.31 -6.16
C MET A 440 -7.55 16.47 -6.45
N LYS A 441 -6.74 16.37 -7.53
CA LYS A 441 -5.94 17.48 -8.04
C LYS A 441 -6.73 18.19 -9.13
N ASN A 442 -7.02 19.47 -8.95
CA ASN A 442 -7.75 20.31 -9.92
C ASN A 442 -7.10 21.67 -10.11
N TYR A 443 -7.51 22.39 -11.13
CA TYR A 443 -7.04 23.75 -11.39
C TYR A 443 -7.68 24.77 -10.43
N THR A 444 -6.90 25.79 -10.03
CA THR A 444 -7.46 27.04 -9.51
C THR A 444 -8.16 27.80 -10.64
N PRO A 445 -8.95 28.85 -10.36
CA PRO A 445 -9.50 29.73 -11.41
C PRO A 445 -8.41 30.31 -12.32
N GLU A 446 -7.28 30.74 -11.74
CA GLU A 446 -6.11 31.25 -12.47
C GLU A 446 -5.45 30.14 -13.30
N GLY A 447 -5.31 28.95 -12.71
CA GLY A 447 -4.77 27.77 -13.40
C GLY A 447 -5.63 27.35 -14.58
N ARG A 448 -6.97 27.41 -14.45
CA ARG A 448 -7.89 27.11 -15.55
C ARG A 448 -7.80 28.15 -16.66
N LYS A 449 -7.77 29.43 -16.30
CA LYS A 449 -7.61 30.53 -17.27
C LYS A 449 -6.31 30.40 -18.05
N LEU A 450 -5.20 30.11 -17.36
CA LEU A 450 -3.91 29.89 -18.01
C LEU A 450 -3.93 28.65 -18.90
N MET A 451 -4.57 27.57 -18.45
CA MET A 451 -4.71 26.35 -19.27
C MET A 451 -5.49 26.61 -20.55
N ASP A 452 -6.59 27.39 -20.50
CA ASP A 452 -7.38 27.78 -21.69
C ASP A 452 -6.53 28.61 -22.66
N GLN A 453 -5.72 29.53 -22.15
CA GLN A 453 -4.78 30.32 -22.96
C GLN A 453 -3.70 29.43 -23.60
N LEU A 454 -3.11 28.50 -22.84
CA LEU A 454 -2.11 27.57 -23.36
C LEU A 454 -2.71 26.62 -24.41
N GLU A 455 -3.96 26.22 -24.25
CA GLU A 455 -4.66 25.40 -25.22
C GLU A 455 -4.92 26.17 -26.52
N GLY A 456 -5.32 27.43 -26.44
CA GLY A 456 -5.43 28.33 -27.60
C GLY A 456 -4.08 28.60 -28.28
N PHE A 457 -3.01 28.78 -27.50
CA PHE A 457 -1.66 28.96 -28.03
C PHE A 457 -1.13 27.68 -28.69
N ARG A 458 -1.36 26.52 -28.08
CA ARG A 458 -1.03 25.23 -28.66
C ARG A 458 -1.79 24.98 -29.96
N MET A 459 -3.08 25.33 -30.01
CA MET A 459 -3.91 25.21 -31.21
C MET A 459 -3.28 26.00 -32.38
N TYR A 460 -2.82 27.23 -32.15
CA TYR A 460 -2.10 28.01 -33.16
C TYR A 460 -0.85 27.30 -33.67
N MET A 461 -0.01 26.81 -32.77
CA MET A 461 1.25 26.15 -33.17
C MET A 461 1.06 24.79 -33.85
N SER A 462 -0.01 24.06 -33.48
CA SER A 462 -0.28 22.74 -34.06
C SER A 462 -1.03 22.76 -35.40
N THR A 463 -1.59 23.90 -35.79
CA THR A 463 -2.40 24.00 -37.02
C THR A 463 -1.53 24.39 -38.21
N ALA A 464 -1.41 23.49 -39.17
CA ALA A 464 -0.62 23.72 -40.39
C ALA A 464 -1.33 24.66 -41.43
N GLU A 465 -2.65 24.75 -41.35
CA GLU A 465 -3.46 25.50 -42.32
C GLU A 465 -3.71 26.95 -41.87
N LYS A 466 -2.98 27.90 -42.45
CA LYS A 466 -3.15 29.34 -42.19
C LYS A 466 -4.57 29.85 -42.45
N GLU A 467 -5.23 29.38 -43.47
CA GLU A 467 -6.58 29.82 -43.86
C GLU A 467 -7.62 29.48 -42.81
N ARG A 468 -7.50 28.35 -42.15
CA ARG A 468 -8.40 27.99 -41.03
C ARG A 468 -8.24 28.90 -39.81
N ILE A 469 -7.01 29.30 -39.51
CA ILE A 469 -6.74 30.18 -38.38
C ILE A 469 -7.23 31.59 -38.69
N LYS A 470 -7.01 32.08 -39.91
CA LYS A 470 -7.48 33.41 -40.35
C LYS A 470 -9.01 33.54 -40.25
N ALA A 471 -9.74 32.47 -40.54
CA ALA A 471 -11.20 32.48 -40.44
C ALA A 471 -11.74 32.69 -39.03
N PHE A 472 -10.96 32.34 -38.00
CA PHE A 472 -11.34 32.50 -36.59
C PHE A 472 -10.70 33.66 -35.87
N ALA A 473 -9.68 34.32 -36.45
CA ALA A 473 -8.92 35.38 -35.81
C ALA A 473 -9.38 36.77 -36.31
N ARG A 474 -9.75 37.63 -35.39
CA ARG A 474 -10.02 39.06 -35.64
C ARG A 474 -8.77 39.94 -35.63
N VAL A 475 -7.58 39.37 -35.44
CA VAL A 475 -6.29 40.04 -35.29
C VAL A 475 -5.34 39.56 -36.38
N ASP A 476 -4.50 40.48 -36.89
CA ASP A 476 -3.47 40.13 -37.86
C ASP A 476 -2.51 39.09 -37.34
N MET A 477 -2.37 38.02 -38.10
CA MET A 477 -1.50 36.86 -37.78
C MET A 477 -0.05 37.25 -38.04
N PRO A 478 0.89 36.93 -37.14
CA PRO A 478 2.32 37.17 -37.36
C PRO A 478 2.81 36.51 -38.67
N GLU A 479 3.74 37.17 -39.34
CA GLU A 479 4.39 36.60 -40.53
C GLU A 479 5.26 35.39 -40.12
N ASP A 480 5.25 34.35 -40.96
CA ASP A 480 6.10 33.18 -40.78
C ASP A 480 7.53 33.53 -41.21
N THR A 481 8.36 33.90 -40.25
CA THR A 481 9.79 34.20 -40.43
C THR A 481 10.66 33.24 -39.61
N PRO A 482 11.94 33.06 -39.95
CA PRO A 482 12.86 32.25 -39.13
C PRO A 482 12.91 32.75 -37.66
N ARG A 483 12.86 34.08 -37.45
CA ARG A 483 12.85 34.65 -36.12
C ARG A 483 11.58 34.30 -35.32
N HIS A 484 10.43 34.31 -36.03
CA HIS A 484 9.16 33.88 -35.41
C HIS A 484 9.18 32.40 -35.04
N PHE A 485 9.74 31.56 -35.93
CA PHE A 485 9.95 30.14 -35.66
C PHE A 485 10.76 29.94 -34.36
N GLU A 486 11.93 30.58 -34.24
CA GLU A 486 12.80 30.47 -33.08
C GLU A 486 12.15 30.92 -31.77
N SER A 487 11.49 32.06 -31.80
CA SER A 487 10.91 32.66 -30.58
C SER A 487 9.84 31.80 -29.92
N LEU A 488 9.13 30.97 -30.70
CA LEU A 488 8.08 30.07 -30.21
C LEU A 488 8.53 28.62 -30.08
N LEU A 489 9.72 28.29 -30.54
CA LEU A 489 10.28 26.95 -30.51
C LEU A 489 10.33 26.32 -29.09
N PRO A 490 10.78 27.03 -28.04
CA PRO A 490 10.79 26.51 -26.68
C PRO A 490 9.39 26.12 -26.18
N TYR A 491 8.39 26.91 -26.55
CA TYR A 491 7.00 26.64 -26.20
C TYR A 491 6.40 25.47 -26.97
N ALA A 492 6.78 25.33 -28.26
CA ALA A 492 6.37 24.17 -29.06
C ALA A 492 6.85 22.85 -28.42
N ILE A 493 8.09 22.82 -27.92
CA ILE A 493 8.65 21.69 -27.17
C ILE A 493 7.91 21.49 -25.85
N ALA A 494 7.68 22.59 -25.11
CA ALA A 494 6.99 22.58 -23.82
C ALA A 494 5.56 22.02 -23.92
N LEU A 495 4.86 22.31 -25.02
CA LEU A 495 3.48 21.88 -25.29
C LEU A 495 3.38 20.61 -26.15
N GLY A 496 4.51 20.05 -26.59
CA GLY A 496 4.59 18.80 -27.35
C GLY A 496 4.04 18.89 -28.77
N VAL A 497 4.28 20.01 -29.44
CA VAL A 497 3.87 20.32 -30.84
C VAL A 497 5.07 20.78 -31.68
N GLU A 498 6.28 20.44 -31.27
CA GLU A 498 7.52 20.85 -31.93
C GLU A 498 7.63 20.34 -33.36
N LYS A 499 7.05 19.21 -33.71
CA LYS A 499 7.07 18.63 -35.04
C LYS A 499 6.13 19.38 -35.98
N GLU A 500 4.91 19.61 -35.54
CA GLU A 500 3.89 20.33 -36.29
C GLU A 500 4.37 21.78 -36.54
N TRP A 501 4.91 22.43 -35.51
CA TRP A 501 5.50 23.75 -35.62
C TRP A 501 6.65 23.79 -36.61
N ALA A 502 7.61 22.89 -36.51
CA ALA A 502 8.75 22.84 -37.44
C ALA A 502 8.33 22.52 -38.87
N SER A 503 7.37 21.61 -39.08
CA SER A 503 6.88 21.27 -40.42
C SER A 503 6.26 22.47 -41.13
N ARG A 504 5.59 23.36 -40.41
CA ARG A 504 5.02 24.59 -40.97
C ARG A 504 6.09 25.51 -41.56
N PHE A 505 7.29 25.54 -40.99
CA PHE A 505 8.37 26.43 -41.39
C PHE A 505 9.41 25.78 -42.30
N ASP A 506 9.28 24.50 -42.62
CA ASP A 506 10.32 23.75 -43.34
C ASP A 506 10.75 24.41 -44.66
N GLN A 507 9.80 24.86 -45.48
CA GLN A 507 10.09 25.54 -46.75
C GLN A 507 10.74 26.93 -46.55
N ILE A 508 10.28 27.67 -45.53
CA ILE A 508 10.77 29.04 -45.23
C ILE A 508 12.22 28.96 -44.74
N LEU A 509 12.52 28.02 -43.84
CA LEU A 509 13.85 27.83 -43.30
C LEU A 509 14.84 27.32 -44.36
N LYS A 510 14.38 26.46 -45.28
CA LYS A 510 15.18 26.03 -46.45
C LYS A 510 15.48 27.17 -47.40
N ALA A 511 14.46 27.96 -47.78
CA ALA A 511 14.61 29.09 -48.71
C ALA A 511 15.54 30.17 -48.13
N ALA A 512 15.49 30.40 -46.80
CA ALA A 512 16.36 31.34 -46.09
C ALA A 512 17.78 30.80 -45.83
N GLN A 513 18.08 29.54 -46.20
CA GLN A 513 19.30 28.82 -45.82
C GLN A 513 19.61 28.98 -44.31
N TYR A 514 18.55 28.87 -43.53
CA TYR A 514 18.58 29.22 -42.11
C TYR A 514 19.43 28.26 -41.28
N ASN A 515 20.35 28.84 -40.51
CA ASN A 515 21.18 28.14 -39.51
C ASN A 515 21.29 29.01 -38.26
N PRO A 516 20.80 28.58 -37.11
CA PRO A 516 20.75 29.40 -35.89
C PRO A 516 22.14 29.56 -35.26
N ASP A 517 22.44 30.76 -34.78
CA ASP A 517 23.70 31.06 -34.10
C ASP A 517 23.86 30.33 -32.75
N TRP A 518 22.75 30.00 -32.12
CA TRP A 518 22.69 29.33 -30.82
C TRP A 518 22.96 27.81 -30.86
N TYR A 519 22.99 27.24 -32.07
CA TYR A 519 23.23 25.81 -32.26
C TYR A 519 24.35 25.54 -33.28
N ALA A 520 25.26 24.65 -32.92
CA ALA A 520 26.30 24.12 -33.82
C ALA A 520 26.18 22.60 -33.89
N GLY A 521 25.88 22.08 -35.02
CA GLY A 521 25.81 20.64 -35.32
C GLY A 521 26.60 20.28 -36.58
N THR A 522 26.78 18.99 -36.82
CA THR A 522 27.54 18.46 -37.98
C THR A 522 26.96 18.87 -39.31
N TYR A 523 25.63 19.03 -39.37
CA TYR A 523 24.94 19.40 -40.62
C TYR A 523 24.06 20.65 -40.40
N PRO A 524 24.04 21.58 -41.38
CA PRO A 524 23.13 22.72 -41.35
C PRO A 524 21.64 22.28 -41.34
N ILE A 525 20.80 23.03 -40.61
CA ILE A 525 19.38 22.70 -40.42
C ILE A 525 18.61 22.61 -41.75
N TYR A 526 18.92 23.51 -42.69
CA TYR A 526 18.25 23.54 -44.01
C TYR A 526 18.49 22.30 -44.85
N HIS A 527 19.53 21.49 -44.58
CA HIS A 527 19.75 20.21 -45.23
C HIS A 527 18.94 19.07 -44.64
N MET A 528 18.77 19.04 -43.33
CA MET A 528 18.06 17.97 -42.61
C MET A 528 16.54 18.11 -42.62
N GLY A 529 16.03 19.32 -42.86
CA GLY A 529 14.64 19.68 -42.65
C GLY A 529 14.29 19.96 -41.18
N ALA A 530 13.47 20.98 -40.97
CA ALA A 530 13.17 21.50 -39.65
C ALA A 530 12.54 20.47 -38.68
N ALA A 531 11.64 19.64 -39.18
CA ALA A 531 10.98 18.61 -38.34
C ALA A 531 11.96 17.50 -37.91
N SER A 532 12.90 17.09 -38.79
CA SER A 532 13.93 16.09 -38.48
C SER A 532 14.93 16.65 -37.49
N PHE A 533 15.38 17.88 -37.65
CA PHE A 533 16.22 18.61 -36.74
C PHE A 533 15.58 18.66 -35.33
N MET A 534 14.33 19.09 -35.25
CA MET A 534 13.63 19.19 -33.97
C MET A 534 13.47 17.85 -33.27
N THR A 535 13.19 16.80 -34.02
CA THR A 535 13.09 15.45 -33.45
C THR A 535 14.45 14.97 -32.89
N GLY A 536 15.54 15.27 -33.62
CA GLY A 536 16.91 14.96 -33.20
C GLY A 536 17.32 15.75 -31.96
N LEU A 537 17.16 17.07 -32.01
CA LEU A 537 17.56 17.97 -30.94
C LEU A 537 16.73 17.72 -29.66
N SER A 538 15.41 17.81 -29.70
CA SER A 538 14.57 17.64 -28.51
C SER A 538 14.66 16.22 -27.93
N GLY A 539 14.66 15.21 -28.78
CA GLY A 539 14.80 13.81 -28.38
C GLY A 539 16.21 13.45 -27.91
N GLY A 540 17.23 13.90 -28.63
CA GLY A 540 18.66 13.66 -28.32
C GLY A 540 19.07 14.36 -27.02
N LEU A 541 18.93 15.69 -26.98
CA LEU A 541 19.26 16.51 -25.82
C LEU A 541 18.45 16.10 -24.58
N GLY A 542 17.14 15.91 -24.72
CA GLY A 542 16.29 15.46 -23.60
C GLY A 542 16.72 14.10 -23.04
N THR A 543 17.18 13.19 -23.92
CA THR A 543 17.70 11.87 -23.48
C THR A 543 19.06 12.00 -22.82
N ALA A 544 19.96 12.82 -23.36
CA ALA A 544 21.27 13.07 -22.80
C ALA A 544 21.13 13.67 -21.39
N VAL A 545 20.35 14.72 -21.23
CA VAL A 545 20.07 15.36 -19.95
C VAL A 545 19.44 14.38 -18.94
N ALA A 546 18.43 13.62 -19.34
CA ALA A 546 17.76 12.66 -18.43
C ALA A 546 18.71 11.55 -17.95
N SER A 547 19.61 11.07 -18.83
CA SER A 547 20.58 10.02 -18.48
C SER A 547 21.76 10.53 -17.68
N SER A 548 22.13 11.80 -17.87
CA SER A 548 23.31 12.42 -17.26
C SER A 548 23.02 13.10 -15.92
N SER A 549 21.76 13.38 -15.61
CA SER A 549 21.36 13.95 -14.30
C SER A 549 21.33 12.92 -13.14
N MET A 550 21.73 11.67 -13.37
CA MET A 550 21.80 10.62 -12.33
C MET A 550 23.23 10.28 -11.99
N ALA A 551 23.54 10.21 -10.69
CA ALA A 551 24.88 9.87 -10.22
C ALA A 551 25.38 8.52 -10.78
N PRO A 552 26.68 8.42 -11.14
CA PRO A 552 27.28 7.15 -11.53
C PRO A 552 27.16 6.15 -10.38
N GLY A 553 26.62 4.96 -10.64
CA GLY A 553 26.53 3.88 -9.65
C GLY A 553 25.28 3.87 -8.75
N SER A 554 24.35 4.81 -8.85
CA SER A 554 23.07 4.75 -8.14
C SER A 554 22.16 3.67 -8.73
N LYS A 555 22.42 2.41 -8.37
CA LYS A 555 21.43 1.34 -8.41
C LYS A 555 20.64 1.43 -7.11
N SER A 556 19.36 1.64 -7.18
CA SER A 556 18.46 1.61 -6.03
C SER A 556 18.48 0.21 -5.41
N GLY A 557 19.33 0.02 -4.40
CA GLY A 557 19.32 -1.16 -3.55
C GLY A 557 18.39 -0.91 -2.38
N PHE A 558 17.22 -1.52 -2.38
CA PHE A 558 16.42 -1.74 -1.18
C PHE A 558 16.74 -3.16 -0.70
N GLY A 559 17.60 -3.25 0.29
CA GLY A 559 17.86 -4.47 1.03
C GLY A 559 17.49 -4.24 2.48
N GLY A 560 16.44 -4.92 2.95
CA GLY A 560 16.05 -4.97 4.35
C GLY A 560 15.37 -6.30 4.60
N GLY A 561 16.12 -7.25 5.21
CA GLY A 561 15.60 -8.54 5.59
C GLY A 561 14.84 -8.47 6.91
N PHE A 562 13.72 -9.17 7.00
CA PHE A 562 13.03 -9.49 8.24
C PHE A 562 12.96 -11.00 8.41
N GLY A 563 13.52 -11.48 9.52
CA GLY A 563 13.46 -12.87 9.96
C GLY A 563 12.12 -13.20 10.61
N GLY A 564 11.58 -14.36 10.27
CA GLY A 564 10.33 -14.88 10.79
C GLY A 564 10.52 -15.66 12.09
N GLY A 565 9.54 -15.55 12.99
CA GLY A 565 9.35 -16.42 14.17
C GLY A 565 7.94 -17.04 14.14
N GLY A 566 7.89 -18.36 14.21
CA GLY A 566 6.62 -19.10 14.20
C GLY A 566 6.07 -19.32 15.61
N PHE A 567 4.74 -19.50 15.69
CA PHE A 567 4.02 -19.86 16.91
C PHE A 567 3.19 -21.13 16.68
N SER A 568 3.22 -22.06 17.69
CA SER A 568 2.39 -23.24 17.74
C SER A 568 1.29 -23.10 18.80
N GLY A 569 0.15 -23.71 18.49
CA GLY A 569 -1.20 -23.57 18.95
C GLY A 569 -1.59 -23.92 20.36
N GLY A 570 -2.78 -23.44 20.72
CA GLY A 570 -3.43 -23.59 22.00
C GLY A 570 -4.58 -24.60 21.98
N GLY A 571 -4.77 -25.30 23.10
CA GLY A 571 -5.97 -26.07 23.43
C GLY A 571 -6.42 -25.71 24.83
N GLY A 572 -7.74 -25.70 25.06
CA GLY A 572 -8.32 -25.33 26.33
C GLY A 572 -8.39 -26.48 27.34
N GLY A 573 -8.20 -26.16 28.59
CA GLY A 573 -8.49 -26.97 29.76
C GLY A 573 -7.42 -28.00 30.11
N GLY A 574 -6.72 -27.79 31.20
CA GLY A 574 -5.83 -28.76 31.79
C GLY A 574 -5.15 -28.18 33.03
N GLY A 575 -5.20 -28.90 34.13
CA GLY A 575 -4.50 -28.54 35.37
C GLY A 575 -3.08 -29.10 35.37
N GLY A 576 -2.21 -28.48 36.08
CA GLY A 576 -0.88 -28.92 36.44
C GLY A 576 -0.60 -28.59 37.90
N GLY A 577 0.19 -29.40 38.55
CA GLY A 577 0.63 -29.19 39.91
C GLY A 577 2.14 -29.33 40.06
N GLY A 578 2.73 -28.53 40.88
CA GLY A 578 4.13 -28.59 41.27
C GLY A 578 4.27 -28.11 42.69
N GLY A 579 5.28 -28.61 43.39
CA GLY A 579 5.65 -28.11 44.71
C GLY A 579 6.73 -27.03 44.60
N TRP A 580 6.82 -26.12 45.54
CA TRP A 580 7.91 -25.15 45.73
C TRP A 580 8.62 -25.40 47.03
#